data_f281da89fdf62009abcae350f71b52ac
#
_entry.id   f281da89fdf62009abcae350f71b52ac
#
_cell.length_a   1.000
_cell.length_b   1.000
_cell.length_c   1.000
_cell.angle_alpha   90.00
_cell.angle_beta   90.00
_cell.angle_gamma   90.00
#
_symmetry.space_group_name_H-M   'P 1'
#
loop_
_entity.id
_entity.type
_entity.pdbx_description
1 polymer ?
#
loop_
_entity_poly.entity_id
_entity_poly.type
_entity_poly.pdbx_seq_one_letter_code
_entity_poly.pdbx_strand_id
1 'polypeptide(L)'
;MKRLVLKSIVAAVAVAALGMASAQDIKERTIKFGVAGPETHPAVPGMKKFAEAVTAKSGGKIKVNLFFNSSLGTDQAIVSAIKGGTVEMSVMNSGILASEAKELALFDFPFLFANEKESDAIVDGAVGKKMHALLQEKGLVGLSYWELGYRHMTNSKRPLNTVEDIDGLKLRVIPNPINVDWVKALGANPTPLPFAEVYGALEQKAIDGQENPIAVIAANKFWEVQKYVALTNHQYNPQSVIFSKKVWDTLSPAEKKIIDDSSDEATKFQREQSRAAVAANVELLKKNGMVVTQFSPTEVNKLREKMKPVIAKYTASVGEATVNEVLAELAKMRK
;
A
#
# COMPACT_ATOMS: atom_id res chain seq x y z
N MET A 1 -30.88 -53.52 1.08
CA MET A 1 -29.44 -53.21 1.02
C MET A 1 -28.96 -52.76 -0.37
N LYS A 2 -29.22 -53.46 -1.46
CA LYS A 2 -28.74 -53.09 -2.81
C LYS A 2 -29.16 -51.67 -3.32
N ARG A 3 -30.39 -51.19 -2.95
CA ARG A 3 -30.84 -49.84 -3.39
C ARG A 3 -30.19 -48.65 -2.61
N LEU A 4 -29.71 -48.88 -1.38
CA LEU A 4 -29.00 -47.82 -0.61
C LEU A 4 -27.57 -47.66 -1.13
N VAL A 5 -26.90 -48.75 -1.47
CA VAL A 5 -25.52 -48.70 -2.01
C VAL A 5 -25.49 -48.01 -3.37
N LEU A 6 -26.51 -48.25 -4.23
CA LEU A 6 -26.56 -47.59 -5.53
C LEU A 6 -26.77 -46.05 -5.42
N LYS A 7 -27.58 -45.58 -4.45
CA LYS A 7 -27.79 -44.16 -4.22
C LYS A 7 -26.52 -43.46 -3.67
N SER A 8 -25.74 -44.15 -2.82
CA SER A 8 -24.49 -43.63 -2.28
C SER A 8 -23.39 -43.53 -3.36
N ILE A 9 -23.34 -44.48 -4.29
CA ILE A 9 -22.38 -44.44 -5.40
C ILE A 9 -22.73 -43.32 -6.39
N VAL A 10 -24.01 -43.09 -6.69
CA VAL A 10 -24.46 -42.03 -7.60
C VAL A 10 -24.16 -40.65 -6.97
N ALA A 11 -24.37 -40.49 -5.65
CA ALA A 11 -24.03 -39.23 -4.95
C ALA A 11 -22.53 -38.96 -4.92
N ALA A 12 -21.68 -39.97 -4.70
CA ALA A 12 -20.24 -39.85 -4.72
C ALA A 12 -19.67 -39.49 -6.11
N VAL A 13 -20.25 -40.07 -7.17
CA VAL A 13 -19.87 -39.76 -8.57
C VAL A 13 -20.32 -38.35 -8.96
N ALA A 14 -21.48 -37.89 -8.50
CA ALA A 14 -21.97 -36.53 -8.77
C ALA A 14 -21.11 -35.46 -8.09
N VAL A 15 -20.65 -35.68 -6.84
CA VAL A 15 -19.75 -34.80 -6.13
C VAL A 15 -18.35 -34.77 -6.77
N ALA A 16 -17.86 -35.92 -7.25
CA ALA A 16 -16.59 -35.99 -7.98
C ALA A 16 -16.66 -35.29 -9.36
N ALA A 17 -17.79 -35.38 -10.05
CA ALA A 17 -18.00 -34.71 -11.33
C ALA A 17 -18.10 -33.18 -11.20
N LEU A 18 -18.71 -32.67 -10.13
CA LEU A 18 -18.74 -31.24 -9.83
C LEU A 18 -17.33 -30.67 -9.47
N GLY A 19 -16.52 -31.47 -8.78
CA GLY A 19 -15.11 -31.10 -8.50
C GLY A 19 -14.24 -31.10 -9.76
N MET A 20 -14.45 -32.01 -10.68
CA MET A 20 -13.73 -32.09 -11.97
C MET A 20 -14.13 -30.98 -12.95
N ALA A 21 -15.41 -30.58 -13.01
CA ALA A 21 -15.86 -29.48 -13.85
C ALA A 21 -15.20 -28.15 -13.47
N SER A 22 -15.03 -27.90 -12.16
CA SER A 22 -14.34 -26.69 -11.66
C SER A 22 -12.83 -26.70 -11.97
N ALA A 23 -12.18 -27.87 -12.02
CA ALA A 23 -10.75 -27.99 -12.34
C ALA A 23 -10.45 -27.83 -13.86
N GLN A 24 -11.43 -27.99 -14.72
CA GLN A 24 -11.28 -27.85 -16.18
C GLN A 24 -11.24 -26.39 -16.66
N ASP A 25 -11.77 -25.44 -15.84
CA ASP A 25 -11.82 -24.00 -16.18
C ASP A 25 -10.56 -23.20 -15.80
N ILE A 26 -9.57 -23.83 -15.16
CA ILE A 26 -8.32 -23.16 -14.78
C ILE A 26 -7.27 -23.41 -15.87
N LYS A 27 -6.84 -22.33 -16.53
CA LYS A 27 -5.78 -22.36 -17.55
C LYS A 27 -4.40 -22.18 -16.92
N GLU A 28 -3.37 -22.65 -17.61
CA GLU A 28 -1.99 -22.30 -17.26
C GLU A 28 -1.76 -20.82 -17.48
N ARG A 29 -1.27 -20.12 -16.43
CA ARG A 29 -0.99 -18.68 -16.46
C ARG A 29 0.25 -18.36 -15.65
N THR A 30 0.92 -17.29 -16.05
CA THR A 30 1.99 -16.66 -15.26
C THR A 30 1.56 -15.23 -14.96
N ILE A 31 1.57 -14.85 -13.68
CA ILE A 31 1.27 -13.52 -13.19
C ILE A 31 2.58 -12.89 -12.72
N LYS A 32 2.94 -11.74 -13.28
CA LYS A 32 4.03 -10.90 -12.78
C LYS A 32 3.46 -10.00 -11.71
N PHE A 33 4.04 -10.04 -10.51
CA PHE A 33 3.63 -9.22 -9.38
C PHE A 33 4.81 -8.37 -8.91
N GLY A 34 4.73 -7.04 -9.11
CA GLY A 34 5.80 -6.10 -8.86
C GLY A 34 5.63 -5.27 -7.59
N VAL A 35 6.75 -4.84 -7.01
CA VAL A 35 6.84 -3.81 -5.97
C VAL A 35 8.09 -2.95 -6.20
N ALA A 36 7.99 -1.64 -5.89
CA ALA A 36 9.11 -0.72 -6.07
C ALA A 36 10.26 -0.97 -5.09
N GLY A 37 9.96 -1.51 -3.91
CA GLY A 37 10.94 -1.77 -2.85
C GLY A 37 11.76 -3.05 -3.04
N PRO A 38 12.79 -3.26 -2.19
CA PRO A 38 13.62 -4.45 -2.17
C PRO A 38 12.86 -5.69 -1.66
N GLU A 39 13.49 -6.88 -1.74
CA GLU A 39 12.89 -8.12 -1.23
C GLU A 39 12.58 -8.09 0.28
N THR A 40 13.18 -7.18 1.02
CA THR A 40 12.89 -6.90 2.43
C THR A 40 11.72 -5.95 2.68
N HIS A 41 11.09 -5.44 1.61
CA HIS A 41 9.96 -4.50 1.70
C HIS A 41 8.76 -5.11 2.46
N PRO A 42 8.04 -4.34 3.31
CA PRO A 42 6.94 -4.85 4.15
C PRO A 42 5.76 -5.48 3.38
N ALA A 43 5.63 -5.24 2.09
CA ALA A 43 4.64 -5.92 1.24
C ALA A 43 5.06 -7.35 0.85
N VAL A 44 6.36 -7.68 0.85
CA VAL A 44 6.86 -8.95 0.28
C VAL A 44 6.36 -10.19 1.01
N PRO A 45 6.22 -10.25 2.34
CA PRO A 45 5.56 -11.38 3.01
C PRO A 45 4.17 -11.66 2.45
N GLY A 46 3.36 -10.62 2.21
CA GLY A 46 2.04 -10.74 1.58
C GLY A 46 2.12 -11.22 0.12
N MET A 47 3.08 -10.71 -0.66
CA MET A 47 3.29 -11.14 -2.05
C MET A 47 3.65 -12.63 -2.11
N LYS A 48 4.53 -13.11 -1.23
CA LYS A 48 4.89 -14.53 -1.12
C LYS A 48 3.68 -15.38 -0.71
N LYS A 49 2.91 -14.94 0.28
CA LYS A 49 1.69 -15.63 0.74
C LYS A 49 0.64 -15.71 -0.37
N PHE A 50 0.44 -14.62 -1.13
CA PHE A 50 -0.44 -14.60 -2.29
C PHE A 50 0.01 -15.61 -3.35
N ALA A 51 1.29 -15.61 -3.71
CA ALA A 51 1.86 -16.52 -4.71
C ALA A 51 1.69 -17.99 -4.32
N GLU A 52 1.95 -18.33 -3.05
CA GLU A 52 1.74 -19.67 -2.49
C GLU A 52 0.27 -20.09 -2.56
N ALA A 53 -0.64 -19.20 -2.11
CA ALA A 53 -2.06 -19.47 -2.08
C ALA A 53 -2.66 -19.67 -3.49
N VAL A 54 -2.28 -18.81 -4.45
CA VAL A 54 -2.71 -18.92 -5.85
C VAL A 54 -2.22 -20.25 -6.46
N THR A 55 -0.95 -20.58 -6.25
CA THR A 55 -0.36 -21.83 -6.76
C THR A 55 -1.07 -23.04 -6.19
N ALA A 56 -1.31 -23.07 -4.88
CA ALA A 56 -1.97 -24.17 -4.21
C ALA A 56 -3.44 -24.32 -4.68
N LYS A 57 -4.22 -23.22 -4.68
CA LYS A 57 -5.64 -23.24 -5.05
C LYS A 57 -5.87 -23.54 -6.54
N SER A 58 -4.91 -23.21 -7.41
CA SER A 58 -4.97 -23.50 -8.85
C SER A 58 -4.43 -24.89 -9.22
N GLY A 59 -3.97 -25.68 -8.25
CA GLY A 59 -3.29 -26.96 -8.51
C GLY A 59 -2.00 -26.78 -9.33
N GLY A 60 -1.29 -25.67 -9.14
CA GLY A 60 -0.03 -25.35 -9.83
C GLY A 60 -0.19 -24.75 -11.23
N LYS A 61 -1.42 -24.58 -11.73
CA LYS A 61 -1.67 -24.04 -13.07
C LYS A 61 -1.41 -22.53 -13.17
N ILE A 62 -1.69 -21.78 -12.10
CA ILE A 62 -1.38 -20.35 -12.05
C ILE A 62 -0.13 -20.14 -11.22
N LYS A 63 0.91 -19.56 -11.83
CA LYS A 63 2.18 -19.21 -11.19
C LYS A 63 2.28 -17.72 -11.01
N VAL A 64 2.78 -17.26 -9.86
CA VAL A 64 3.01 -15.84 -9.57
C VAL A 64 4.51 -15.60 -9.40
N ASN A 65 5.08 -14.84 -10.31
CA ASN A 65 6.49 -14.44 -10.27
C ASN A 65 6.60 -13.06 -9.62
N LEU A 66 7.44 -12.95 -8.59
CA LEU A 66 7.62 -11.74 -7.81
C LEU A 66 8.80 -10.92 -8.36
N PHE A 67 8.60 -9.61 -8.44
CA PHE A 67 9.57 -8.66 -8.97
C PHE A 67 9.78 -7.51 -7.98
N PHE A 68 11.03 -7.22 -7.64
CA PHE A 68 11.44 -6.25 -6.62
C PHE A 68 12.25 -5.11 -7.24
N ASN A 69 12.59 -4.09 -6.42
CA ASN A 69 13.49 -2.99 -6.79
C ASN A 69 13.10 -2.26 -8.07
N SER A 70 11.80 -2.02 -8.30
CA SER A 70 11.29 -1.39 -9.52
C SER A 70 11.77 -2.06 -10.82
N SER A 71 12.08 -3.37 -10.80
CA SER A 71 12.57 -4.09 -11.98
C SER A 71 11.55 -4.18 -13.13
N LEU A 72 10.27 -3.94 -12.86
CA LEU A 72 9.21 -3.79 -13.86
C LEU A 72 8.88 -2.32 -14.17
N GLY A 73 9.66 -1.37 -13.65
CA GLY A 73 9.47 0.07 -13.80
C GLY A 73 9.15 0.79 -12.50
N THR A 74 9.15 2.12 -12.52
CA THR A 74 8.66 2.96 -11.42
C THR A 74 7.17 2.73 -11.18
N ASP A 75 6.63 3.19 -10.05
CA ASP A 75 5.19 3.05 -9.74
C ASP A 75 4.29 3.58 -10.86
N GLN A 76 4.62 4.72 -11.47
CA GLN A 76 3.86 5.27 -12.59
C GLN A 76 4.00 4.43 -13.87
N ALA A 77 5.20 3.94 -14.15
CA ALA A 77 5.46 3.10 -15.33
C ALA A 77 4.75 1.75 -15.20
N ILE A 78 4.78 1.15 -14.00
CA ILE A 78 4.11 -0.15 -13.75
C ILE A 78 2.58 -0.02 -13.84
N VAL A 79 1.97 1.09 -13.39
CA VAL A 79 0.53 1.36 -13.59
C VAL A 79 0.20 1.34 -15.09
N SER A 80 0.98 2.02 -15.91
CA SER A 80 0.81 2.02 -17.37
C SER A 80 0.96 0.62 -17.97
N ALA A 81 1.94 -0.16 -17.51
CA ALA A 81 2.16 -1.54 -17.96
C ALA A 81 0.99 -2.48 -17.57
N ILE A 82 0.42 -2.30 -16.37
CA ILE A 82 -0.76 -3.05 -15.90
C ILE A 82 -2.00 -2.71 -16.74
N LYS A 83 -2.25 -1.44 -17.02
CA LYS A 83 -3.34 -1.01 -17.92
C LYS A 83 -3.18 -1.61 -19.32
N GLY A 84 -1.95 -1.68 -19.82
CA GLY A 84 -1.61 -2.32 -21.08
C GLY A 84 -1.71 -3.85 -21.08
N GLY A 85 -1.71 -4.49 -19.90
CA GLY A 85 -1.75 -5.95 -19.73
C GLY A 85 -0.39 -6.63 -19.98
N THR A 86 0.71 -5.90 -19.93
CA THR A 86 2.09 -6.44 -20.05
C THR A 86 2.67 -6.82 -18.69
N VAL A 87 2.12 -6.28 -17.61
CA VAL A 87 2.30 -6.68 -16.22
C VAL A 87 0.92 -6.95 -15.63
N GLU A 88 0.78 -8.02 -14.85
CA GLU A 88 -0.51 -8.44 -14.33
C GLU A 88 -0.86 -7.74 -13.01
N MET A 89 0.12 -7.55 -12.09
CA MET A 89 -0.14 -7.05 -10.74
C MET A 89 0.97 -6.16 -10.21
N SER A 90 0.59 -5.26 -9.31
CA SER A 90 1.51 -4.54 -8.43
C SER A 90 0.86 -4.20 -7.10
N VAL A 91 1.70 -3.90 -6.11
CA VAL A 91 1.31 -3.30 -4.83
C VAL A 91 2.05 -1.98 -4.66
N MET A 92 1.31 -0.90 -4.36
CA MET A 92 1.87 0.45 -4.23
C MET A 92 1.06 1.30 -3.27
N ASN A 93 1.63 2.41 -2.78
CA ASN A 93 0.89 3.40 -2.01
C ASN A 93 -0.37 3.84 -2.78
N SER A 94 -1.52 3.80 -2.13
CA SER A 94 -2.82 4.09 -2.77
C SER A 94 -2.90 5.51 -3.31
N GLY A 95 -2.23 6.49 -2.69
CA GLY A 95 -2.17 7.88 -3.15
C GLY A 95 -1.48 8.05 -4.52
N ILE A 96 -0.63 7.12 -4.95
CA ILE A 96 -0.02 7.13 -6.29
C ILE A 96 -1.10 6.98 -7.37
N LEU A 97 -2.15 6.22 -7.08
CA LEU A 97 -3.27 5.99 -8.01
C LEU A 97 -4.22 7.19 -8.12
N ALA A 98 -3.94 8.29 -7.41
CA ALA A 98 -4.70 9.54 -7.57
C ALA A 98 -4.59 10.14 -8.98
N SER A 99 -3.56 9.79 -9.75
CA SER A 99 -3.47 10.12 -11.17
C SER A 99 -4.52 9.41 -12.03
N GLU A 100 -5.03 8.28 -11.58
CA GLU A 100 -6.08 7.50 -12.25
C GLU A 100 -7.48 7.82 -11.71
N ALA A 101 -7.60 7.93 -10.39
CA ALA A 101 -8.83 8.30 -9.68
C ALA A 101 -8.48 9.25 -8.54
N LYS A 102 -8.82 10.54 -8.71
CA LYS A 102 -8.42 11.64 -7.81
C LYS A 102 -8.85 11.42 -6.35
N GLU A 103 -9.89 10.66 -6.13
CA GLU A 103 -10.43 10.31 -4.82
C GLU A 103 -9.40 9.55 -3.96
N LEU A 104 -8.49 8.80 -4.59
CA LEU A 104 -7.43 8.07 -3.89
C LEU A 104 -6.37 8.99 -3.25
N ALA A 105 -6.31 10.28 -3.63
CA ALA A 105 -5.50 11.28 -2.93
C ALA A 105 -5.95 11.49 -1.47
N LEU A 106 -7.16 11.06 -1.09
CA LEU A 106 -7.62 11.07 0.29
C LEU A 106 -6.65 10.32 1.22
N PHE A 107 -6.07 9.22 0.76
CA PHE A 107 -5.13 8.42 1.57
C PHE A 107 -3.78 9.12 1.81
N ASP A 108 -3.54 10.25 1.15
CA ASP A 108 -2.40 11.13 1.43
C ASP A 108 -2.77 12.32 2.33
N PHE A 109 -4.00 12.37 2.87
CA PHE A 109 -4.38 13.40 3.84
C PHE A 109 -3.62 13.18 5.15
N PRO A 110 -2.85 14.20 5.62
CA PRO A 110 -2.19 14.12 6.92
C PRO A 110 -3.21 13.91 8.04
N PHE A 111 -2.87 13.05 9.00
CA PHE A 111 -3.66 12.78 10.21
C PHE A 111 -5.11 12.29 9.94
N LEU A 112 -5.37 11.70 8.78
CA LEU A 112 -6.70 11.18 8.46
C LEU A 112 -7.11 10.07 9.46
N PHE A 113 -6.24 9.11 9.69
CA PHE A 113 -6.46 7.98 10.60
C PHE A 113 -5.70 8.16 11.91
N ALA A 114 -6.35 7.90 13.03
CA ALA A 114 -5.75 7.94 14.36
C ALA A 114 -5.07 6.61 14.74
N ASN A 115 -5.49 5.51 14.14
CA ASN A 115 -4.96 4.16 14.36
C ASN A 115 -5.28 3.24 13.17
N GLU A 116 -4.69 2.04 13.18
CA GLU A 116 -4.84 1.04 12.13
C GLU A 116 -6.29 0.53 12.00
N LYS A 117 -7.05 0.48 13.11
CA LYS A 117 -8.45 0.04 13.08
C LYS A 117 -9.34 0.99 12.28
N GLU A 118 -9.08 2.29 12.39
CA GLU A 118 -9.78 3.30 11.58
C GLU A 118 -9.48 3.12 10.09
N SER A 119 -8.20 2.90 9.76
CA SER A 119 -7.80 2.62 8.38
C SER A 119 -8.48 1.36 7.85
N ASP A 120 -8.39 0.24 8.59
CA ASP A 120 -8.99 -1.03 8.19
C ASP A 120 -10.50 -0.89 7.94
N ALA A 121 -11.21 -0.22 8.83
CA ALA A 121 -12.65 -0.01 8.69
C ALA A 121 -13.02 0.78 7.42
N ILE A 122 -12.23 1.78 7.06
CA ILE A 122 -12.45 2.59 5.86
C ILE A 122 -12.07 1.82 4.58
N VAL A 123 -10.88 1.21 4.55
CA VAL A 123 -10.39 0.58 3.31
C VAL A 123 -11.10 -0.75 3.00
N ASP A 124 -11.51 -1.51 4.02
CA ASP A 124 -12.26 -2.76 3.83
C ASP A 124 -13.78 -2.51 3.74
N GLY A 125 -14.23 -1.33 4.14
CA GLY A 125 -15.61 -0.90 4.12
C GLY A 125 -16.12 -0.47 2.73
N ALA A 126 -17.28 0.16 2.73
CA ALA A 126 -17.95 0.64 1.51
C ALA A 126 -17.09 1.69 0.79
N VAL A 127 -16.41 2.56 1.53
CA VAL A 127 -15.58 3.62 0.96
C VAL A 127 -14.40 3.06 0.17
N GLY A 128 -13.62 2.16 0.76
CA GLY A 128 -12.47 1.55 0.08
C GLY A 128 -12.89 0.76 -1.16
N LYS A 129 -13.98 0.01 -1.08
CA LYS A 129 -14.56 -0.71 -2.24
C LYS A 129 -14.99 0.24 -3.35
N LYS A 130 -15.64 1.35 -3.00
CA LYS A 130 -16.03 2.40 -3.95
C LYS A 130 -14.80 3.02 -4.63
N MET A 131 -13.74 3.31 -3.87
CA MET A 131 -12.49 3.85 -4.43
C MET A 131 -11.81 2.88 -5.40
N HIS A 132 -11.72 1.59 -5.06
CA HIS A 132 -11.20 0.58 -5.98
C HIS A 132 -12.09 0.39 -7.21
N ALA A 133 -13.42 0.54 -7.08
CA ALA A 133 -14.34 0.47 -8.23
C ALA A 133 -14.07 1.57 -9.27
N LEU A 134 -13.64 2.78 -8.86
CA LEU A 134 -13.28 3.86 -9.77
C LEU A 134 -12.10 3.48 -10.69
N LEU A 135 -11.22 2.60 -10.23
CA LEU A 135 -10.07 2.14 -11.00
C LEU A 135 -10.46 1.27 -12.19
N GLN A 136 -11.63 0.62 -12.18
CA GLN A 136 -12.06 -0.29 -13.25
C GLN A 136 -12.23 0.44 -14.59
N GLU A 137 -12.76 1.65 -14.59
CA GLU A 137 -12.89 2.47 -15.79
C GLU A 137 -11.52 2.94 -16.33
N LYS A 138 -10.49 2.83 -15.51
CA LYS A 138 -9.10 3.17 -15.86
C LYS A 138 -8.27 1.97 -16.28
N GLY A 139 -8.88 0.78 -16.41
CA GLY A 139 -8.21 -0.45 -16.83
C GLY A 139 -7.48 -1.18 -15.70
N LEU A 140 -7.83 -0.90 -14.44
CA LEU A 140 -7.27 -1.50 -13.24
C LEU A 140 -8.37 -2.16 -12.41
N VAL A 141 -8.05 -3.27 -11.75
CA VAL A 141 -8.90 -3.90 -10.72
C VAL A 141 -8.19 -3.78 -9.39
N GLY A 142 -8.81 -3.09 -8.42
CA GLY A 142 -8.33 -3.09 -7.04
C GLY A 142 -8.78 -4.37 -6.35
N LEU A 143 -7.84 -5.17 -5.86
CA LEU A 143 -8.12 -6.43 -5.17
C LEU A 143 -8.30 -6.23 -3.67
N SER A 144 -7.32 -5.60 -3.02
CA SER A 144 -7.32 -5.38 -1.58
C SER A 144 -6.42 -4.21 -1.19
N TYR A 145 -6.50 -3.83 0.09
CA TYR A 145 -5.59 -2.84 0.68
C TYR A 145 -4.68 -3.51 1.71
N TRP A 146 -3.37 -3.29 1.56
CA TRP A 146 -2.33 -3.78 2.47
C TRP A 146 -1.81 -2.65 3.35
N GLU A 147 -1.06 -3.01 4.39
CA GLU A 147 -0.40 -2.07 5.28
C GLU A 147 0.90 -1.54 4.69
N LEU A 148 1.03 -0.22 4.52
CA LEU A 148 2.33 0.42 4.45
C LEU A 148 2.69 1.01 5.81
N GLY A 149 1.73 1.63 6.48
CA GLY A 149 1.82 2.08 7.86
C GLY A 149 1.97 3.59 8.02
N TYR A 150 2.25 4.00 9.27
CA TYR A 150 2.49 5.39 9.63
C TYR A 150 3.83 5.89 9.14
N ARG A 151 3.82 7.07 8.56
CA ARG A 151 4.99 7.74 7.97
C ARG A 151 5.68 8.66 8.98
N HIS A 152 7.00 8.67 8.88
CA HIS A 152 7.94 9.39 9.74
C HIS A 152 8.97 10.10 8.88
N MET A 153 9.56 11.17 9.39
CA MET A 153 10.54 11.97 8.65
C MET A 153 11.97 11.54 8.99
N THR A 154 12.80 11.35 7.96
CA THR A 154 14.25 11.17 8.15
C THR A 154 15.01 12.35 7.54
N ASN A 155 16.20 12.65 8.07
CA ASN A 155 17.11 13.60 7.45
C ASN A 155 18.56 13.36 7.89
N SER A 156 19.51 13.97 7.17
CA SER A 156 20.94 13.91 7.47
C SER A 156 21.49 15.13 8.20
N LYS A 157 20.68 16.17 8.45
CA LYS A 157 21.14 17.49 8.92
C LYS A 157 21.10 17.65 10.44
N ARG A 158 19.94 17.39 11.06
CA ARG A 158 19.68 17.65 12.49
C ARG A 158 18.57 16.77 13.05
N PRO A 159 18.54 16.53 14.37
CA PRO A 159 17.36 15.92 14.98
C PRO A 159 16.16 16.86 14.84
N LEU A 160 14.98 16.30 14.62
CA LEU A 160 13.73 17.04 14.61
C LEU A 160 13.01 16.80 15.94
N ASN A 161 12.93 17.83 16.77
CA ASN A 161 12.24 17.80 18.06
C ASN A 161 10.99 18.70 18.05
N THR A 162 11.00 19.72 17.18
CA THR A 162 9.92 20.68 17.00
C THR A 162 9.53 20.78 15.52
N VAL A 163 8.37 21.37 15.25
CA VAL A 163 7.92 21.60 13.85
C VAL A 163 8.85 22.58 13.14
N GLU A 164 9.42 23.53 13.87
CA GLU A 164 10.34 24.54 13.35
C GLU A 164 11.68 23.93 12.87
N ASP A 165 12.09 22.77 13.41
CA ASP A 165 13.28 22.06 12.94
C ASP A 165 13.15 21.52 11.50
N ILE A 166 11.93 21.47 10.97
CA ILE A 166 11.65 20.99 9.60
C ILE A 166 11.94 22.10 8.56
N ASP A 167 11.90 23.36 8.98
CA ASP A 167 12.06 24.52 8.11
C ASP A 167 13.36 24.46 7.30
N GLY A 168 13.25 24.79 6.01
CA GLY A 168 14.37 24.84 5.06
C GLY A 168 14.90 23.48 4.57
N LEU A 169 14.49 22.34 5.16
CA LEU A 169 14.94 21.02 4.69
C LEU A 169 14.45 20.72 3.28
N LYS A 170 15.32 20.17 2.45
CA LYS A 170 14.94 19.58 1.15
C LYS A 170 14.42 18.18 1.40
N LEU A 171 13.09 18.01 1.42
CA LEU A 171 12.44 16.73 1.70
C LEU A 171 11.87 16.10 0.44
N ARG A 172 12.27 14.88 0.16
CA ARG A 172 11.62 14.09 -0.88
C ARG A 172 10.23 13.68 -0.42
N VAL A 173 9.28 13.81 -1.35
CA VAL A 173 7.91 13.35 -1.17
C VAL A 173 7.48 12.44 -2.33
N ILE A 174 6.42 11.66 -2.12
CA ILE A 174 5.73 10.94 -3.19
C ILE A 174 5.20 11.97 -4.20
N PRO A 175 5.33 11.75 -5.53
CA PRO A 175 4.84 12.66 -6.57
C PRO A 175 3.31 12.77 -6.57
N ASN A 176 2.77 13.49 -5.59
CA ASN A 176 1.37 13.86 -5.47
C ASN A 176 1.31 15.31 -4.97
N PRO A 177 0.50 16.20 -5.60
CA PRO A 177 0.43 17.61 -5.23
C PRO A 177 0.15 17.88 -3.75
N ILE A 178 -0.68 17.07 -3.09
CA ILE A 178 -0.95 17.24 -1.66
C ILE A 178 0.31 17.04 -0.81
N ASN A 179 1.18 16.09 -1.19
CA ASN A 179 2.44 15.82 -0.47
C ASN A 179 3.44 16.97 -0.66
N VAL A 180 3.43 17.62 -1.81
CA VAL A 180 4.20 18.85 -2.06
C VAL A 180 3.71 19.98 -1.17
N ASP A 181 2.40 20.17 -1.08
CA ASP A 181 1.83 21.33 -0.39
C ASP A 181 1.93 21.22 1.13
N TRP A 182 1.76 20.03 1.73
CA TRP A 182 1.91 19.93 3.19
C TRP A 182 3.37 20.11 3.62
N VAL A 183 4.36 19.67 2.82
CA VAL A 183 5.77 19.95 3.11
C VAL A 183 6.07 21.44 3.03
N LYS A 184 5.53 22.15 2.03
CA LYS A 184 5.63 23.62 1.93
C LYS A 184 5.00 24.32 3.14
N ALA A 185 3.85 23.84 3.61
CA ALA A 185 3.18 24.41 4.78
C ALA A 185 4.02 24.31 6.07
N LEU A 186 5.00 23.43 6.11
CA LEU A 186 5.96 23.28 7.20
C LEU A 186 7.22 24.15 7.02
N GLY A 187 7.34 24.93 5.94
CA GLY A 187 8.51 25.72 5.62
C GLY A 187 9.63 24.94 4.91
N ALA A 188 9.44 23.67 4.63
CA ALA A 188 10.43 22.84 3.95
C ALA A 188 10.31 22.94 2.42
N ASN A 189 11.34 22.45 1.73
CA ASN A 189 11.44 22.44 0.27
C ASN A 189 11.12 21.03 -0.28
N PRO A 190 9.92 20.77 -0.78
CA PRO A 190 9.55 19.45 -1.28
C PRO A 190 10.22 19.15 -2.62
N THR A 191 10.70 17.94 -2.76
CA THR A 191 11.27 17.39 -4.01
C THR A 191 10.51 16.11 -4.37
N PRO A 192 9.51 16.16 -5.25
CA PRO A 192 8.79 14.97 -5.69
C PRO A 192 9.70 14.09 -6.57
N LEU A 193 9.97 12.86 -6.12
CA LEU A 193 10.79 11.88 -6.85
C LEU A 193 10.14 10.49 -6.79
N PRO A 194 10.23 9.68 -7.86
CA PRO A 194 9.92 8.26 -7.80
C PRO A 194 10.71 7.54 -6.71
N PHE A 195 10.12 6.50 -6.11
CA PHE A 195 10.77 5.82 -4.96
C PHE A 195 12.14 5.22 -5.32
N ALA A 196 12.30 4.69 -6.53
CA ALA A 196 13.55 4.12 -7.00
C ALA A 196 14.76 5.10 -6.99
N GLU A 197 14.49 6.41 -7.02
CA GLU A 197 15.52 7.45 -7.07
C GLU A 197 15.92 7.96 -5.68
N VAL A 198 15.15 7.60 -4.63
CA VAL A 198 15.29 8.21 -3.29
C VAL A 198 16.64 7.92 -2.67
N TYR A 199 17.08 6.66 -2.65
CA TYR A 199 18.35 6.29 -2.03
C TYR A 199 19.53 7.05 -2.67
N GLY A 200 19.60 7.05 -4.00
CA GLY A 200 20.67 7.75 -4.72
C GLY A 200 20.65 9.27 -4.50
N ALA A 201 19.46 9.88 -4.44
CA ALA A 201 19.33 11.32 -4.16
C ALA A 201 19.77 11.67 -2.72
N LEU A 202 19.49 10.80 -1.73
CA LEU A 202 19.97 10.94 -0.35
C LEU A 202 21.51 10.77 -0.27
N GLU A 203 22.04 9.74 -0.93
CA GLU A 203 23.49 9.46 -0.96
C GLU A 203 24.27 10.61 -1.58
N GLN A 204 23.79 11.17 -2.69
CA GLN A 204 24.38 12.31 -3.38
C GLN A 204 24.12 13.65 -2.66
N LYS A 205 23.33 13.65 -1.57
CA LYS A 205 22.93 14.85 -0.83
C LYS A 205 22.17 15.88 -1.68
N ALA A 206 21.52 15.43 -2.76
CA ALA A 206 20.62 16.26 -3.57
C ALA A 206 19.36 16.66 -2.79
N ILE A 207 18.96 15.80 -1.86
CA ILE A 207 17.91 16.02 -0.86
C ILE A 207 18.48 15.80 0.55
N ASP A 208 17.92 16.48 1.55
CA ASP A 208 18.35 16.38 2.94
C ASP A 208 17.68 15.21 3.65
N GLY A 209 16.47 14.86 3.24
CA GLY A 209 15.67 13.83 3.88
C GLY A 209 14.50 13.35 3.02
N GLN A 210 13.74 12.45 3.61
CA GLN A 210 12.53 11.85 3.04
C GLN A 210 11.56 11.48 4.17
N GLU A 211 10.37 11.00 3.83
CA GLU A 211 9.41 10.48 4.79
C GLU A 211 8.86 9.14 4.31
N ASN A 212 8.78 8.18 5.21
CA ASN A 212 8.26 6.82 4.96
C ASN A 212 7.94 6.12 6.29
N PRO A 213 7.21 5.01 6.25
CA PRO A 213 7.06 4.14 7.41
C PRO A 213 8.40 3.51 7.83
N ILE A 214 8.52 3.24 9.12
CA ILE A 214 9.73 2.65 9.72
C ILE A 214 10.17 1.37 9.01
N ALA A 215 9.23 0.51 8.63
CA ALA A 215 9.53 -0.72 7.92
C ALA A 215 10.17 -0.46 6.54
N VAL A 216 9.73 0.58 5.83
CA VAL A 216 10.31 0.97 4.54
C VAL A 216 11.70 1.58 4.73
N ILE A 217 11.88 2.43 5.76
CA ILE A 217 13.18 3.03 6.11
C ILE A 217 14.19 1.90 6.42
N ALA A 218 13.77 0.91 7.20
CA ALA A 218 14.60 -0.24 7.55
C ALA A 218 14.91 -1.13 6.34
N ALA A 219 13.90 -1.48 5.55
CA ALA A 219 14.05 -2.35 4.39
C ALA A 219 15.03 -1.80 3.34
N ASN A 220 15.07 -0.47 3.19
CA ASN A 220 15.96 0.21 2.24
C ASN A 220 17.30 0.65 2.87
N LYS A 221 17.57 0.25 4.11
CA LYS A 221 18.80 0.61 4.85
C LYS A 221 19.08 2.11 4.84
N PHE A 222 18.04 2.94 4.97
CA PHE A 222 18.24 4.40 4.93
C PHE A 222 19.15 4.93 6.03
N TRP A 223 19.45 4.14 7.07
CA TRP A 223 20.51 4.48 8.05
C TRP A 223 21.91 4.69 7.44
N GLU A 224 22.18 4.14 6.24
CA GLU A 224 23.45 4.34 5.55
C GLU A 224 23.60 5.78 5.01
N VAL A 225 22.50 6.45 4.71
CA VAL A 225 22.43 7.78 4.07
C VAL A 225 21.64 8.82 4.89
N GLN A 226 21.04 8.43 6.02
CA GLN A 226 20.23 9.27 6.90
C GLN A 226 20.63 9.07 8.35
N LYS A 227 20.87 10.18 9.09
CA LYS A 227 21.32 10.13 10.48
C LYS A 227 20.19 10.20 11.50
N TYR A 228 19.10 10.88 11.17
CA TYR A 228 18.03 11.19 12.11
C TYR A 228 16.70 10.66 11.58
N VAL A 229 15.85 10.17 12.49
CA VAL A 229 14.46 9.83 12.22
C VAL A 229 13.57 10.40 13.33
N ALA A 230 12.57 11.18 12.95
CA ALA A 230 11.57 11.71 13.86
C ALA A 230 10.25 10.92 13.70
N LEU A 231 9.77 10.35 14.79
CA LEU A 231 8.51 9.62 14.83
C LEU A 231 7.34 10.62 14.87
N THR A 232 6.91 11.07 13.71
CA THR A 232 5.90 12.11 13.53
C THR A 232 4.49 11.61 13.37
N ASN A 233 4.30 10.35 12.91
CA ASN A 233 2.98 9.74 12.60
C ASN A 233 2.06 10.68 11.79
N HIS A 234 2.64 11.48 10.91
CA HIS A 234 1.92 12.57 10.24
C HIS A 234 0.96 12.09 9.16
N GLN A 235 1.13 10.87 8.66
CA GLN A 235 0.31 10.28 7.61
C GLN A 235 0.29 8.76 7.76
N TYR A 236 -0.85 8.13 7.52
CA TYR A 236 -0.98 6.69 7.38
C TYR A 236 -1.33 6.34 5.95
N ASN A 237 -0.56 5.46 5.33
CA ASN A 237 -0.84 5.03 3.98
C ASN A 237 -1.23 3.54 3.90
N PRO A 238 -2.40 3.21 3.37
CA PRO A 238 -2.67 1.89 2.82
C PRO A 238 -1.96 1.73 1.47
N GLN A 239 -1.64 0.49 1.12
CA GLN A 239 -1.19 0.12 -0.22
C GLN A 239 -2.34 -0.55 -0.97
N SER A 240 -2.60 -0.15 -2.20
CA SER A 240 -3.51 -0.85 -3.10
C SER A 240 -2.79 -2.01 -3.79
N VAL A 241 -3.37 -3.20 -3.72
CA VAL A 241 -3.02 -4.33 -4.58
C VAL A 241 -3.89 -4.23 -5.83
N ILE A 242 -3.26 -3.99 -6.96
CA ILE A 242 -3.95 -3.76 -8.23
C ILE A 242 -3.63 -4.85 -9.24
N PHE A 243 -4.62 -5.16 -10.08
CA PHE A 243 -4.54 -6.15 -11.14
C PHE A 243 -4.91 -5.52 -12.48
N SER A 244 -4.37 -6.04 -13.58
CA SER A 244 -4.72 -5.63 -14.94
C SER A 244 -6.16 -5.99 -15.27
N LYS A 245 -7.02 -5.00 -15.54
CA LYS A 245 -8.40 -5.29 -15.99
C LYS A 245 -8.42 -6.04 -17.31
N LYS A 246 -7.49 -5.73 -18.23
CA LYS A 246 -7.36 -6.42 -19.51
C LYS A 246 -7.09 -7.90 -19.33
N VAL A 247 -6.24 -8.29 -18.37
CA VAL A 247 -5.98 -9.70 -18.05
C VAL A 247 -7.13 -10.28 -17.24
N TRP A 248 -7.67 -9.55 -16.25
CA TRP A 248 -8.79 -9.94 -15.40
C TRP A 248 -10.02 -10.39 -16.20
N ASP A 249 -10.35 -9.66 -17.26
CA ASP A 249 -11.50 -9.96 -18.11
C ASP A 249 -11.33 -11.26 -18.90
N THR A 250 -10.09 -11.80 -19.01
CA THR A 250 -9.81 -13.10 -19.63
C THR A 250 -9.88 -14.27 -18.65
N LEU A 251 -9.98 -13.98 -17.35
CA LEU A 251 -10.04 -15.01 -16.30
C LEU A 251 -11.43 -15.65 -16.24
N SER A 252 -11.47 -16.96 -16.06
CA SER A 252 -12.72 -17.67 -15.74
C SER A 252 -13.24 -17.28 -14.35
N PRO A 253 -14.52 -17.51 -14.02
CA PRO A 253 -15.03 -17.29 -12.67
C PRO A 253 -14.25 -18.03 -11.59
N ALA A 254 -13.78 -19.25 -11.89
CA ALA A 254 -12.96 -20.05 -10.97
C ALA A 254 -11.57 -19.42 -10.75
N GLU A 255 -10.91 -18.93 -11.82
CA GLU A 255 -9.64 -18.23 -11.71
C GLU A 255 -9.76 -16.91 -10.92
N LYS A 256 -10.81 -16.12 -11.18
CA LYS A 256 -11.10 -14.89 -10.39
C LYS A 256 -11.27 -15.19 -8.91
N LYS A 257 -12.06 -16.22 -8.59
CA LYS A 257 -12.26 -16.64 -7.20
C LYS A 257 -10.95 -17.07 -6.53
N ILE A 258 -10.06 -17.76 -7.22
CA ILE A 258 -8.74 -18.12 -6.70
C ILE A 258 -7.93 -16.88 -6.37
N ILE A 259 -7.91 -15.88 -7.26
CA ILE A 259 -7.19 -14.61 -7.06
C ILE A 259 -7.79 -13.84 -5.88
N ASP A 260 -9.10 -13.69 -5.80
CA ASP A 260 -9.81 -12.99 -4.73
C ASP A 260 -9.56 -13.64 -3.36
N ASP A 261 -9.82 -14.98 -3.25
CA ASP A 261 -9.61 -15.72 -1.99
C ASP A 261 -8.13 -15.68 -1.54
N SER A 262 -7.18 -15.67 -2.49
CA SER A 262 -5.75 -15.58 -2.18
C SER A 262 -5.36 -14.17 -1.78
N SER A 263 -5.98 -13.15 -2.36
CA SER A 263 -5.79 -11.75 -1.96
C SER A 263 -6.27 -11.50 -0.53
N ASP A 264 -7.45 -12.04 -0.16
CA ASP A 264 -7.99 -11.92 1.19
C ASP A 264 -7.08 -12.58 2.24
N GLU A 265 -6.58 -13.78 1.94
CA GLU A 265 -5.65 -14.51 2.80
C GLU A 265 -4.32 -13.75 2.97
N ALA A 266 -3.76 -13.27 1.86
CA ALA A 266 -2.52 -12.53 1.85
C ALA A 266 -2.64 -11.17 2.56
N THR A 267 -3.80 -10.51 2.47
CA THR A 267 -4.08 -9.23 3.13
C THR A 267 -4.00 -9.36 4.65
N LYS A 268 -4.67 -10.34 5.22
CA LYS A 268 -4.63 -10.59 6.67
C LYS A 268 -3.21 -10.86 7.16
N PHE A 269 -2.52 -11.76 6.46
CA PHE A 269 -1.14 -12.12 6.79
C PHE A 269 -0.18 -10.93 6.67
N GLN A 270 -0.26 -10.15 5.59
CA GLN A 270 0.61 -9.00 5.36
C GLN A 270 0.46 -7.93 6.44
N ARG A 271 -0.78 -7.57 6.78
CA ARG A 271 -1.05 -6.58 7.85
C ARG A 271 -0.52 -7.04 9.19
N GLU A 272 -0.74 -8.30 9.55
CA GLU A 272 -0.23 -8.88 10.80
C GLU A 272 1.30 -8.80 10.86
N GLN A 273 1.99 -9.26 9.81
CA GLN A 273 3.45 -9.24 9.74
C GLN A 273 4.01 -7.81 9.76
N SER A 274 3.40 -6.89 9.01
CA SER A 274 3.85 -5.50 8.95
C SER A 274 3.74 -4.81 10.30
N ARG A 275 2.59 -4.95 10.99
CA ARG A 275 2.34 -4.34 12.31
C ARG A 275 3.24 -4.92 13.40
N ALA A 276 3.42 -6.23 13.41
CA ALA A 276 4.29 -6.90 14.38
C ALA A 276 5.76 -6.48 14.26
N ALA A 277 6.21 -6.09 13.07
CA ALA A 277 7.60 -5.72 12.81
C ALA A 277 7.97 -4.28 13.21
N VAL A 278 7.00 -3.39 13.50
CA VAL A 278 7.26 -1.95 13.69
C VAL A 278 8.27 -1.68 14.81
N ALA A 279 8.06 -2.26 16.00
CA ALA A 279 8.95 -2.03 17.16
C ALA A 279 10.37 -2.57 16.89
N ALA A 280 10.48 -3.76 16.31
CA ALA A 280 11.78 -4.35 15.96
C ALA A 280 12.53 -3.51 14.92
N ASN A 281 11.83 -2.93 13.95
CA ASN A 281 12.43 -2.04 12.96
C ASN A 281 12.94 -0.74 13.59
N VAL A 282 12.24 -0.14 14.57
CA VAL A 282 12.75 1.03 15.31
C VAL A 282 14.07 0.69 16.00
N GLU A 283 14.14 -0.44 16.69
CA GLU A 283 15.38 -0.88 17.35
C GLU A 283 16.49 -1.19 16.33
N LEU A 284 16.16 -1.74 15.16
CA LEU A 284 17.10 -1.95 14.08
C LEU A 284 17.71 -0.61 13.59
N LEU A 285 16.91 0.44 13.43
CA LEU A 285 17.40 1.76 13.04
C LEU A 285 18.36 2.33 14.10
N LYS A 286 18.01 2.24 15.39
CA LYS A 286 18.89 2.68 16.51
C LYS A 286 20.21 1.90 16.51
N LYS A 287 20.15 0.57 16.37
CA LYS A 287 21.33 -0.31 16.32
C LYS A 287 22.27 0.05 15.17
N ASN A 288 21.74 0.54 14.06
CA ASN A 288 22.52 0.99 12.90
C ASN A 288 22.88 2.50 12.96
N GLY A 289 22.76 3.12 14.13
CA GLY A 289 23.29 4.46 14.40
C GLY A 289 22.35 5.62 14.09
N MET A 290 21.07 5.36 13.75
CA MET A 290 20.11 6.46 13.62
C MET A 290 19.69 7.01 14.99
N VAL A 291 19.68 8.33 15.09
CA VAL A 291 19.11 9.04 16.24
C VAL A 291 17.60 9.12 16.05
N VAL A 292 16.88 8.46 16.93
CA VAL A 292 15.40 8.43 16.91
C VAL A 292 14.88 9.51 17.85
N THR A 293 14.07 10.42 17.33
CA THR A 293 13.33 11.43 18.11
C THR A 293 11.83 11.19 17.99
N GLN A 294 11.08 11.73 18.95
CA GLN A 294 9.62 11.65 18.93
C GLN A 294 9.06 13.03 19.23
N PHE A 295 8.11 13.48 18.40
CA PHE A 295 7.41 14.73 18.66
C PHE A 295 6.56 14.62 19.93
N SER A 296 6.61 15.66 20.76
CA SER A 296 5.68 15.79 21.86
C SER A 296 4.22 15.94 21.37
N PRO A 297 3.22 15.66 22.20
CA PRO A 297 1.82 15.90 21.82
C PRO A 297 1.56 17.33 21.37
N THR A 298 2.24 18.31 21.96
CA THR A 298 2.17 19.73 21.57
C THR A 298 2.70 19.94 20.15
N GLU A 299 3.84 19.35 19.81
CA GLU A 299 4.42 19.47 18.47
C GLU A 299 3.60 18.73 17.41
N VAL A 300 3.05 17.56 17.76
CA VAL A 300 2.10 16.86 16.87
C VAL A 300 0.86 17.72 16.59
N ASN A 301 0.33 18.43 17.59
CA ASN A 301 -0.80 19.34 17.40
C ASN A 301 -0.41 20.55 16.53
N LYS A 302 0.75 21.16 16.73
CA LYS A 302 1.25 22.23 15.84
C LYS A 302 1.38 21.74 14.39
N LEU A 303 1.94 20.54 14.20
CA LEU A 303 2.08 19.92 12.89
C LEU A 303 0.71 19.75 12.22
N ARG A 304 -0.29 19.25 12.97
CA ARG A 304 -1.67 19.10 12.50
C ARG A 304 -2.31 20.44 12.11
N GLU A 305 -2.15 21.46 12.94
CA GLU A 305 -2.69 22.82 12.66
C GLU A 305 -2.11 23.40 11.35
N LYS A 306 -0.79 23.27 11.14
CA LYS A 306 -0.16 23.75 9.90
C LYS A 306 -0.67 23.00 8.64
N MET A 307 -1.11 21.75 8.77
CA MET A 307 -1.59 20.94 7.66
C MET A 307 -3.10 21.12 7.35
N LYS A 308 -3.90 21.64 8.28
CA LYS A 308 -5.33 21.87 8.08
C LYS A 308 -5.68 22.65 6.80
N PRO A 309 -5.01 23.77 6.46
CA PRO A 309 -5.32 24.51 5.23
C PRO A 309 -5.07 23.68 3.97
N VAL A 310 -4.09 22.78 4.00
CA VAL A 310 -3.79 21.87 2.87
C VAL A 310 -4.92 20.86 2.71
N ILE A 311 -5.36 20.24 3.81
CA ILE A 311 -6.50 19.31 3.80
C ILE A 311 -7.75 20.00 3.23
N ALA A 312 -8.07 21.22 3.69
CA ALA A 312 -9.21 22.00 3.20
C ALA A 312 -9.11 22.27 1.69
N LYS A 313 -7.92 22.66 1.19
CA LYS A 313 -7.66 22.88 -0.23
C LYS A 313 -7.95 21.63 -1.07
N TYR A 314 -7.51 20.46 -0.60
CA TYR A 314 -7.64 19.22 -1.36
C TYR A 314 -8.99 18.51 -1.20
N THR A 315 -9.79 18.89 -0.19
CA THR A 315 -11.15 18.33 0.00
C THR A 315 -12.03 18.52 -1.24
N ALA A 316 -12.02 19.72 -1.85
CA ALA A 316 -12.79 19.98 -3.07
C ALA A 316 -12.28 19.17 -4.27
N SER A 317 -10.96 19.01 -4.43
CA SER A 317 -10.36 18.27 -5.55
C SER A 317 -10.56 16.76 -5.46
N VAL A 318 -10.46 16.19 -4.26
CA VAL A 318 -10.78 14.79 -3.97
C VAL A 318 -12.26 14.50 -4.15
N GLY A 319 -13.09 15.45 -3.75
CA GLY A 319 -14.56 15.37 -3.77
C GLY A 319 -15.13 15.44 -2.35
N GLU A 320 -15.79 16.55 -2.05
CA GLU A 320 -16.35 16.83 -0.71
C GLU A 320 -17.24 15.69 -0.20
N ALA A 321 -18.07 15.09 -1.07
CA ALA A 321 -18.94 13.99 -0.70
C ALA A 321 -18.14 12.77 -0.19
N THR A 322 -17.05 12.40 -0.85
CA THR A 322 -16.18 11.30 -0.46
C THR A 322 -15.45 11.60 0.85
N VAL A 323 -14.91 12.82 0.98
CA VAL A 323 -14.22 13.23 2.21
C VAL A 323 -15.19 13.23 3.39
N ASN A 324 -16.38 13.80 3.22
CA ASN A 324 -17.41 13.86 4.27
C ASN A 324 -17.91 12.45 4.66
N GLU A 325 -18.07 11.54 3.71
CA GLU A 325 -18.40 10.12 3.96
C GLU A 325 -17.35 9.46 4.88
N VAL A 326 -16.07 9.62 4.56
CA VAL A 326 -14.97 9.08 5.38
C VAL A 326 -14.94 9.71 6.77
N LEU A 327 -15.02 11.03 6.87
CA LEU A 327 -15.02 11.73 8.16
C LEU A 327 -16.21 11.32 9.03
N ALA A 328 -17.39 11.09 8.44
CA ALA A 328 -18.58 10.64 9.15
C ALA A 328 -18.39 9.20 9.68
N GLU A 329 -17.81 8.28 8.91
CA GLU A 329 -17.50 6.93 9.38
C GLU A 329 -16.45 6.96 10.52
N LEU A 330 -15.39 7.75 10.36
CA LEU A 330 -14.37 7.92 11.42
C LEU A 330 -14.95 8.52 12.70
N ALA A 331 -15.87 9.47 12.58
CA ALA A 331 -16.55 10.08 13.74
C ALA A 331 -17.40 9.07 14.52
N LYS A 332 -17.97 8.04 13.87
CA LYS A 332 -18.70 6.95 14.57
C LYS A 332 -17.75 6.09 15.42
N MET A 333 -16.52 5.89 14.96
CA MET A 333 -15.53 5.06 15.65
C MET A 333 -14.81 5.79 16.79
N ARG A 334 -14.81 7.13 16.77
CA ARG A 334 -14.14 8.00 17.76
C ARG A 334 -15.04 8.40 18.93
N LYS A 335 -16.28 7.93 18.94
CA LYS A 335 -17.24 8.10 20.06
C LYS A 335 -16.98 7.04 21.14
#